data_d124af6307566c607c922725be0b3366
#
_entry.id   d124af6307566c607c922725be0b3366
#
_cell.length_a   1.000
_cell.length_b   1.000
_cell.length_c   1.000
_cell.angle_alpha   90.00
_cell.angle_beta   90.00
_cell.angle_gamma   90.00
#
_symmetry.space_group_name_H-M   'P 1'
#
loop_
_entity.id
_entity.type
_entity.pdbx_description
1 polymer ?
#
loop_
_entity_poly.entity_id
_entity_poly.type
_entity_poly.pdbx_seq_one_letter_code
_entity_poly.pdbx_strand_id
1 'polypeptide(L)'
;MNGVCVDIQYLGDHQEVIPVLAAWIYDEWSYLYPEMTLQDVVNLLQERINKEKLPLTLVAFDAGEPVGTVSLRTFDMETRRDLPHWLTSLFVVKPWRRRRIGSSLAKAAEKKATELDICKLFLFTTDVILPELFYSKLGWIVKEKTIYHSYPVLIMEKDLCRK
;
A
#
# COMPACT_ATOMS: atom_id res chain seq x y z
N MET A 1 -13.12 -21.75 -4.00
CA MET A 1 -12.96 -21.80 -3.08
C MET A 1 -12.89 -20.71 -2.20
N ASN A 2 -12.82 -20.87 -1.21
CA ASN A 2 -13.00 -19.92 -0.18
C ASN A 2 -11.80 -19.03 0.01
N GLY A 3 -12.03 -17.77 0.17
CA GLY A 3 -10.99 -16.85 0.57
C GLY A 3 -10.51 -17.16 1.97
N VAL A 4 -9.25 -16.81 2.26
CA VAL A 4 -8.72 -16.91 3.61
C VAL A 4 -9.28 -15.76 4.41
N CYS A 5 -9.73 -16.04 5.63
CA CYS A 5 -10.18 -14.99 6.54
C CYS A 5 -8.96 -14.46 7.28
N VAL A 6 -8.52 -13.24 6.95
CA VAL A 6 -7.41 -12.61 7.63
C VAL A 6 -7.91 -11.54 8.58
N ASP A 7 -7.10 -11.27 9.60
CA ASP A 7 -7.37 -10.24 10.58
C ASP A 7 -6.51 -9.03 10.23
N ILE A 8 -7.13 -7.90 9.89
CA ILE A 8 -6.42 -6.69 9.48
C ILE A 8 -6.36 -5.74 10.67
N GLN A 9 -5.16 -5.38 11.10
CA GLN A 9 -4.92 -4.57 12.27
C GLN A 9 -3.93 -3.45 11.96
N TYR A 10 -3.84 -2.48 12.86
CA TYR A 10 -2.89 -1.37 12.72
C TYR A 10 -1.48 -1.83 13.07
N LEU A 11 -0.51 -1.39 12.27
CA LEU A 11 0.91 -1.63 12.59
C LEU A 11 1.27 -1.05 13.96
N GLY A 12 0.65 0.07 14.33
CA GLY A 12 0.93 0.71 15.62
C GLY A 12 0.67 -0.21 16.81
N ASP A 13 -0.22 -1.20 16.65
CA ASP A 13 -0.51 -2.16 17.71
C ASP A 13 0.38 -3.42 17.62
N HIS A 14 1.21 -3.53 16.58
CA HIS A 14 2.04 -4.71 16.32
C HIS A 14 3.42 -4.33 15.79
N GLN A 15 4.10 -3.43 16.50
CA GLN A 15 5.37 -2.89 16.01
C GLN A 15 6.47 -3.95 15.93
N GLU A 16 6.30 -5.08 16.60
CA GLU A 16 7.25 -6.18 16.53
C GLU A 16 7.38 -6.78 15.12
N VAL A 17 6.40 -6.56 14.22
CA VAL A 17 6.47 -7.09 12.85
C VAL A 17 7.14 -6.11 11.88
N ILE A 18 7.55 -4.92 12.32
CA ILE A 18 8.20 -3.95 11.43
C ILE A 18 9.38 -4.54 10.67
N PRO A 19 10.29 -5.30 11.30
CA PRO A 19 11.42 -5.86 10.54
C PRO A 19 10.99 -6.78 9.40
N VAL A 20 9.94 -7.56 9.60
CA VAL A 20 9.42 -8.47 8.58
C VAL A 20 8.83 -7.68 7.40
N LEU A 21 7.99 -6.69 7.71
CA LEU A 21 7.40 -5.84 6.69
C LEU A 21 8.46 -5.06 5.92
N ALA A 22 9.47 -4.57 6.62
CA ALA A 22 10.56 -3.82 6.00
C ALA A 22 11.31 -4.69 4.99
N ALA A 23 11.55 -5.94 5.32
CA ALA A 23 12.22 -6.86 4.40
C ALA A 23 11.39 -7.07 3.14
N TRP A 24 10.07 -7.26 3.28
CA TRP A 24 9.18 -7.42 2.13
C TRP A 24 9.23 -6.20 1.21
N ILE A 25 9.10 -5.02 1.79
CA ILE A 25 9.05 -3.75 1.03
C ILE A 25 10.39 -3.49 0.36
N TYR A 26 11.48 -3.71 1.08
CA TYR A 26 12.82 -3.51 0.52
C TYR A 26 13.05 -4.45 -0.66
N ASP A 27 12.74 -5.73 -0.52
CA ASP A 27 12.94 -6.71 -1.60
C ASP A 27 12.10 -6.37 -2.82
N GLU A 28 10.88 -5.87 -2.61
CA GLU A 28 9.95 -5.62 -3.71
C GLU A 28 10.27 -4.33 -4.47
N TRP A 29 10.66 -3.27 -3.78
CA TRP A 29 10.74 -1.93 -4.39
C TRP A 29 12.09 -1.23 -4.31
N SER A 30 13.13 -1.87 -3.76
CA SER A 30 14.44 -1.20 -3.62
C SER A 30 15.04 -0.79 -4.98
N TYR A 31 14.67 -1.47 -6.06
CA TYR A 31 15.18 -1.10 -7.38
C TYR A 31 14.75 0.32 -7.81
N LEU A 32 13.65 0.82 -7.28
CA LEU A 32 13.18 2.19 -7.56
C LEU A 32 13.97 3.24 -6.78
N TYR A 33 14.62 2.84 -5.70
CA TYR A 33 15.29 3.76 -4.78
C TYR A 33 16.69 3.23 -4.46
N PRO A 34 17.64 3.35 -5.42
CA PRO A 34 18.95 2.70 -5.26
C PRO A 34 19.72 3.14 -4.02
N GLU A 35 19.46 4.36 -3.52
CA GLU A 35 20.14 4.89 -2.34
C GLU A 35 19.51 4.41 -1.03
N MET A 36 18.32 3.77 -1.09
CA MET A 36 17.58 3.38 0.10
C MET A 36 18.15 2.08 0.68
N THR A 37 18.39 2.08 1.99
CA THR A 37 18.84 0.89 2.71
C THR A 37 17.65 0.21 3.39
N LEU A 38 17.86 -1.03 3.84
CA LEU A 38 16.84 -1.73 4.62
C LEU A 38 16.50 -0.94 5.88
N GLN A 39 17.51 -0.34 6.54
CA GLN A 39 17.26 0.45 7.74
C GLN A 39 16.39 1.67 7.43
N ASP A 40 16.54 2.27 6.25
CA ASP A 40 15.68 3.39 5.86
C ASP A 40 14.22 2.94 5.79
N VAL A 41 13.96 1.73 5.29
CA VAL A 41 12.60 1.21 5.21
C VAL A 41 12.05 0.95 6.61
N VAL A 42 12.87 0.40 7.51
CA VAL A 42 12.48 0.23 8.93
C VAL A 42 12.08 1.57 9.53
N ASN A 43 12.90 2.61 9.29
CA ASN A 43 12.63 3.95 9.84
C ASN A 43 11.32 4.51 9.28
N LEU A 44 11.05 4.31 7.99
CA LEU A 44 9.79 4.76 7.38
C LEU A 44 8.59 4.07 8.02
N LEU A 45 8.68 2.77 8.28
CA LEU A 45 7.58 2.06 8.91
C LEU A 45 7.37 2.50 10.35
N GLN A 46 8.45 2.84 11.06
CA GLN A 46 8.34 3.38 12.42
C GLN A 46 7.60 4.70 12.46
N GLU A 47 7.57 5.45 11.33
CA GLU A 47 6.78 6.67 11.23
C GLU A 47 5.32 6.41 10.92
N ARG A 48 4.98 5.21 10.42
CA ARG A 48 3.63 4.84 9.95
C ARG A 48 2.85 4.07 11.00
N ILE A 49 3.02 4.42 12.26
CA ILE A 49 2.36 3.73 13.37
C ILE A 49 1.13 4.47 13.89
N ASN A 50 0.72 5.51 13.21
CA ASN A 50 -0.49 6.25 13.58
C ASN A 50 -1.74 5.40 13.29
N LYS A 51 -2.83 5.71 13.99
CA LYS A 51 -4.10 5.02 13.82
C LYS A 51 -5.22 5.98 13.39
N GLU A 52 -5.10 7.25 13.73
CA GLU A 52 -6.14 8.24 13.45
C GLU A 52 -5.66 9.38 12.55
N LYS A 53 -4.50 9.23 11.95
CA LYS A 53 -3.95 10.20 11.00
C LYS A 53 -2.90 9.51 10.12
N LEU A 54 -2.54 10.16 9.01
CA LEU A 54 -1.47 9.65 8.13
C LEU A 54 -0.11 10.09 8.66
N PRO A 55 0.96 9.34 8.40
CA PRO A 55 0.96 8.06 7.70
C PRO A 55 0.58 6.92 8.63
N LEU A 56 -0.06 5.90 8.08
CA LEU A 56 -0.41 4.71 8.83
C LEU A 56 -0.26 3.46 7.98
N THR A 57 -0.13 2.32 8.64
CA THR A 57 0.02 1.03 7.98
C THR A 57 -0.95 0.03 8.60
N LEU A 58 -1.59 -0.76 7.73
CA LEU A 58 -2.41 -1.89 8.13
C LEU A 58 -1.67 -3.18 7.80
N VAL A 59 -1.86 -4.19 8.63
CA VAL A 59 -1.20 -5.49 8.47
C VAL A 59 -2.27 -6.57 8.50
N ALA A 60 -2.20 -7.49 7.55
CA ALA A 60 -3.07 -8.66 7.52
C ALA A 60 -2.36 -9.81 8.22
N PHE A 61 -3.05 -10.41 9.19
CA PHE A 61 -2.54 -11.56 9.95
C PHE A 61 -3.36 -12.79 9.66
N ASP A 62 -2.70 -13.94 9.57
CA ASP A 62 -3.36 -15.24 9.58
C ASP A 62 -2.75 -16.05 10.71
N ALA A 63 -3.60 -16.46 11.66
CA ALA A 63 -3.18 -17.23 12.83
C ALA A 63 -1.99 -16.56 13.55
N GLY A 64 -2.02 -15.23 13.62
CA GLY A 64 -0.99 -14.46 14.33
C GLY A 64 0.26 -14.14 13.52
N GLU A 65 0.36 -14.63 12.29
CA GLU A 65 1.50 -14.37 11.41
C GLU A 65 1.17 -13.30 10.39
N PRO A 66 2.04 -12.31 10.18
CA PRO A 66 1.78 -11.30 9.16
C PRO A 66 1.89 -11.93 7.76
N VAL A 67 0.91 -11.66 6.91
CA VAL A 67 0.86 -12.22 5.56
C VAL A 67 0.70 -11.14 4.48
N GLY A 68 0.46 -9.90 4.88
CA GLY A 68 0.34 -8.80 3.93
C GLY A 68 0.29 -7.46 4.63
N THR A 69 0.43 -6.38 3.86
CA THR A 69 0.44 -5.02 4.41
C THR A 69 0.01 -4.02 3.36
N VAL A 70 -0.42 -2.84 3.82
CA VAL A 70 -0.73 -1.68 2.98
C VAL A 70 -0.56 -0.43 3.83
N SER A 71 -0.14 0.66 3.21
CA SER A 71 0.02 1.94 3.93
C SER A 71 -0.76 3.05 3.25
N LEU A 72 -1.11 4.07 4.04
CA LEU A 72 -1.65 5.34 3.55
C LEU A 72 -0.67 6.44 3.92
N ARG A 73 -0.35 7.31 2.96
CA ARG A 73 0.57 8.44 3.14
C ARG A 73 -0.01 9.69 2.49
N THR A 74 0.41 10.85 2.99
CA THR A 74 0.02 12.12 2.36
C THR A 74 0.70 12.26 1.01
N PHE A 75 1.98 11.93 0.91
CA PHE A 75 2.73 11.99 -0.35
C PHE A 75 3.54 10.71 -0.52
N ASP A 76 3.62 10.21 -1.75
CA ASP A 76 4.41 9.02 -2.07
C ASP A 76 5.47 9.30 -3.13
N MET A 77 5.07 9.97 -4.23
CA MET A 77 6.02 10.37 -5.26
C MET A 77 6.50 11.80 -4.97
N GLU A 78 7.80 11.95 -4.72
CA GLU A 78 8.35 13.27 -4.40
C GLU A 78 8.22 14.27 -5.55
N THR A 79 8.07 13.78 -6.78
CA THR A 79 7.88 14.61 -7.98
C THR A 79 6.41 14.98 -8.20
N ARG A 80 5.49 14.45 -7.42
CA ARG A 80 4.05 14.67 -7.59
C ARG A 80 3.40 15.08 -6.26
N ARG A 81 3.92 16.15 -5.67
CA ARG A 81 3.33 16.68 -4.44
C ARG A 81 2.05 17.48 -4.68
N ASP A 82 1.67 17.62 -5.95
CA ASP A 82 0.37 18.14 -6.34
C ASP A 82 -0.76 17.13 -6.11
N LEU A 83 -0.42 15.86 -5.87
CA LEU A 83 -1.40 14.78 -5.65
C LEU A 83 -1.29 14.29 -4.21
N PRO A 84 -2.16 14.76 -3.29
CA PRO A 84 -2.10 14.30 -1.91
C PRO A 84 -2.94 13.05 -1.68
N HIS A 85 -2.51 12.27 -0.69
CA HIS A 85 -3.17 11.07 -0.17
C HIS A 85 -3.00 9.87 -1.08
N TRP A 86 -2.08 9.02 -0.68
CA TRP A 86 -1.67 7.86 -1.47
C TRP A 86 -1.88 6.55 -0.73
N LEU A 87 -2.33 5.54 -1.47
CA LEU A 87 -2.23 4.15 -1.05
C LEU A 87 -0.88 3.65 -1.55
N THR A 88 -0.08 3.05 -0.67
CA THR A 88 1.27 2.63 -1.01
C THR A 88 1.64 1.33 -0.32
N SER A 89 2.68 0.68 -0.80
CA SER A 89 3.29 -0.50 -0.18
C SER A 89 2.30 -1.65 0.04
N LEU A 90 1.38 -1.86 -0.90
CA LEU A 90 0.48 -3.01 -0.84
C LEU A 90 1.25 -4.26 -1.25
N PHE A 91 1.38 -5.19 -0.33
CA PHE A 91 2.16 -6.40 -0.54
C PHE A 91 1.51 -7.58 0.18
N VAL A 92 1.46 -8.73 -0.49
CA VAL A 92 1.01 -10.00 0.09
C VAL A 92 2.11 -11.03 -0.17
N VAL A 93 2.50 -11.77 0.86
CA VAL A 93 3.56 -12.77 0.70
C VAL A 93 3.13 -13.83 -0.32
N LYS A 94 4.09 -14.30 -1.11
CA LYS A 94 3.82 -15.10 -2.28
C LYS A 94 2.92 -16.32 -2.03
N PRO A 95 3.16 -17.14 -0.99
CA PRO A 95 2.27 -18.31 -0.77
C PRO A 95 0.83 -17.95 -0.45
N TRP A 96 0.56 -16.70 -0.08
CA TRP A 96 -0.77 -16.25 0.33
C TRP A 96 -1.48 -15.46 -0.77
N ARG A 97 -0.88 -15.31 -1.94
CA ARG A 97 -1.49 -14.61 -3.07
C ARG A 97 -2.63 -15.42 -3.67
N ARG A 98 -3.52 -14.72 -4.40
CA ARG A 98 -4.71 -15.30 -5.04
C ARG A 98 -5.73 -15.80 -4.03
N ARG A 99 -5.72 -15.23 -2.82
CA ARG A 99 -6.67 -15.55 -1.76
C ARG A 99 -7.45 -14.32 -1.32
N ARG A 100 -7.47 -13.27 -2.17
CA ARG A 100 -8.20 -12.02 -1.94
C ARG A 100 -7.70 -11.21 -0.76
N ILE A 101 -6.51 -11.49 -0.26
CA ILE A 101 -5.92 -10.72 0.85
C ILE A 101 -5.56 -9.32 0.38
N GLY A 102 -4.98 -9.18 -0.82
CA GLY A 102 -4.68 -7.87 -1.39
C GLY A 102 -5.92 -7.02 -1.55
N SER A 103 -7.02 -7.59 -2.04
CA SER A 103 -8.29 -6.89 -2.16
C SER A 103 -8.81 -6.44 -0.80
N SER A 104 -8.71 -7.31 0.21
CA SER A 104 -9.16 -6.97 1.56
C SER A 104 -8.35 -5.84 2.16
N LEU A 105 -7.03 -5.86 1.95
CA LEU A 105 -6.13 -4.79 2.41
C LEU A 105 -6.46 -3.47 1.73
N ALA A 106 -6.62 -3.49 0.40
CA ALA A 106 -6.95 -2.27 -0.35
C ALA A 106 -8.27 -1.69 0.13
N LYS A 107 -9.29 -2.52 0.31
CA LYS A 107 -10.61 -2.07 0.78
C LYS A 107 -10.53 -1.53 2.20
N ALA A 108 -9.74 -2.15 3.07
CA ALA A 108 -9.57 -1.67 4.44
C ALA A 108 -8.88 -0.30 4.45
N ALA A 109 -7.87 -0.11 3.59
CA ALA A 109 -7.20 1.18 3.46
C ALA A 109 -8.16 2.25 2.94
N GLU A 110 -8.99 1.92 1.93
CA GLU A 110 -9.98 2.85 1.38
C GLU A 110 -11.00 3.25 2.45
N LYS A 111 -11.46 2.29 3.23
CA LYS A 111 -12.41 2.55 4.31
C LYS A 111 -11.78 3.49 5.34
N LYS A 112 -10.53 3.23 5.72
CA LYS A 112 -9.83 4.08 6.70
C LYS A 112 -9.63 5.49 6.15
N ALA A 113 -9.29 5.62 4.87
CA ALA A 113 -9.16 6.93 4.25
C ALA A 113 -10.48 7.70 4.33
N THR A 114 -11.60 7.04 4.05
CA THR A 114 -12.92 7.65 4.16
C THR A 114 -13.20 8.10 5.60
N GLU A 115 -12.84 7.28 6.58
CA GLU A 115 -13.01 7.65 8.00
C GLU A 115 -12.19 8.89 8.38
N LEU A 116 -11.11 9.13 7.67
CA LEU A 116 -10.25 10.31 7.88
C LEU A 116 -10.63 11.48 6.97
N ASP A 117 -11.81 11.43 6.37
CA ASP A 117 -12.35 12.47 5.48
C ASP A 117 -11.53 12.68 4.21
N ILE A 118 -10.86 11.64 3.76
CA ILE A 118 -10.10 11.66 2.50
C ILE A 118 -11.02 11.17 1.39
N CYS A 119 -11.25 12.00 0.38
CA CYS A 119 -12.21 11.71 -0.69
C CYS A 119 -11.56 11.15 -1.96
N LYS A 120 -10.25 11.19 -2.07
CA LYS A 120 -9.57 10.65 -3.25
C LYS A 120 -8.22 10.09 -2.83
N LEU A 121 -7.90 8.93 -3.38
CA LEU A 121 -6.60 8.32 -3.20
C LEU A 121 -5.91 8.15 -4.55
N PHE A 122 -4.59 8.24 -4.51
CA PHE A 122 -3.72 7.94 -5.64
C PHE A 122 -2.85 6.73 -5.30
N LEU A 123 -2.38 6.05 -6.33
CA LEU A 123 -1.31 5.07 -6.20
C LEU A 123 -0.47 5.11 -7.46
N PHE A 124 0.75 4.60 -7.39
CA PHE A 124 1.48 4.35 -8.62
C PHE A 124 1.99 2.91 -8.61
N THR A 125 2.14 2.37 -9.80
CA THR A 125 2.68 1.04 -9.98
C THR A 125 3.52 1.04 -11.25
N THR A 126 4.45 0.09 -11.34
CA THR A 126 5.22 -0.04 -12.56
C THR A 126 4.28 -0.41 -13.71
N ASP A 127 4.68 -0.08 -14.93
CA ASP A 127 3.84 -0.29 -16.10
C ASP A 127 3.82 -1.78 -16.44
N VAL A 128 3.09 -2.55 -15.65
CA VAL A 128 2.86 -3.97 -15.89
C VAL A 128 1.37 -4.25 -15.81
N ILE A 129 0.92 -5.18 -16.63
CA ILE A 129 -0.51 -5.43 -16.85
C ILE A 129 -1.23 -5.91 -15.59
N LEU A 130 -0.63 -6.81 -14.84
CA LEU A 130 -1.32 -7.45 -13.71
C LEU A 130 -1.73 -6.48 -12.60
N PRO A 131 -0.83 -5.58 -12.12
CA PRO A 131 -1.24 -4.58 -11.13
C PRO A 131 -2.35 -3.65 -11.63
N GLU A 132 -2.28 -3.22 -12.90
CA GLU A 132 -3.33 -2.37 -13.46
C GLU A 132 -4.68 -3.09 -13.44
N LEU A 133 -4.72 -4.35 -13.87
CA LEU A 133 -5.94 -5.14 -13.86
C LEU A 133 -6.47 -5.34 -12.45
N PHE A 134 -5.59 -5.61 -11.50
CA PHE A 134 -5.96 -5.79 -10.10
C PHE A 134 -6.68 -4.55 -9.57
N TYR A 135 -6.08 -3.37 -9.74
CA TYR A 135 -6.66 -2.15 -9.23
C TYR A 135 -7.91 -1.73 -10.00
N SER A 136 -7.94 -1.97 -11.32
CA SER A 136 -9.12 -1.64 -12.12
C SER A 136 -10.35 -2.41 -11.65
N LYS A 137 -10.19 -3.67 -11.26
CA LYS A 137 -11.29 -4.47 -10.72
C LYS A 137 -11.81 -3.94 -9.41
N LEU A 138 -10.99 -3.17 -8.67
CA LEU A 138 -11.39 -2.54 -7.42
C LEU A 138 -11.94 -1.13 -7.63
N GLY A 139 -12.08 -0.69 -8.88
CA GLY A 139 -12.65 0.62 -9.19
C GLY A 139 -11.66 1.74 -9.38
N TRP A 140 -10.37 1.44 -9.38
CA TRP A 140 -9.34 2.44 -9.66
C TRP A 140 -9.24 2.68 -11.15
N ILE A 141 -8.94 3.91 -11.56
CA ILE A 141 -8.78 4.29 -12.95
C ILE A 141 -7.39 4.88 -13.18
N VAL A 142 -6.88 4.70 -14.40
CA VAL A 142 -5.59 5.26 -14.79
C VAL A 142 -5.74 6.78 -14.92
N LYS A 143 -4.90 7.51 -14.19
CA LYS A 143 -4.84 8.96 -14.27
C LYS A 143 -3.81 9.40 -15.32
N GLU A 144 -2.63 8.77 -15.28
CA GLU A 144 -1.57 9.19 -16.19
C GLU A 144 -0.44 8.15 -16.22
N LYS A 145 0.30 8.13 -17.33
CA LYS A 145 1.53 7.36 -17.47
C LYS A 145 2.69 8.32 -17.44
N THR A 146 3.72 8.00 -16.67
CA THR A 146 4.88 8.87 -16.54
C THR A 146 6.13 8.06 -16.24
N ILE A 147 7.25 8.75 -16.05
CA ILE A 147 8.52 8.13 -15.69
C ILE A 147 8.86 8.57 -14.27
N TYR A 148 9.25 7.61 -13.43
CA TYR A 148 9.66 7.89 -12.07
C TYR A 148 10.93 7.10 -11.78
N HIS A 149 11.99 7.80 -11.36
CA HIS A 149 13.29 7.18 -11.09
C HIS A 149 13.73 6.27 -12.24
N SER A 150 13.55 6.75 -13.49
CA SER A 150 13.92 6.07 -14.73
C SER A 150 13.04 4.88 -15.11
N TYR A 151 11.96 4.62 -14.38
CA TYR A 151 11.04 3.54 -14.70
C TYR A 151 9.68 4.06 -15.15
N PRO A 152 9.07 3.43 -16.17
CA PRO A 152 7.69 3.76 -16.55
C PRO A 152 6.75 3.36 -15.42
N VAL A 153 5.84 4.27 -15.05
CA VAL A 153 4.87 3.98 -14.00
C VAL A 153 3.49 4.47 -14.42
N LEU A 154 2.47 3.84 -13.87
CA LEU A 154 1.09 4.27 -13.99
C LEU A 154 0.71 4.93 -12.67
N ILE A 155 0.12 6.12 -12.76
CA ILE A 155 -0.54 6.72 -11.61
C ILE A 155 -2.02 6.42 -11.76
N MET A 156 -2.63 5.85 -10.72
CA MET A 156 -4.05 5.54 -10.70
C MET A 156 -4.73 6.32 -9.59
N GLU A 157 -6.02 6.52 -9.73
CA GLU A 157 -6.79 7.25 -8.72
C GLU A 157 -8.13 6.59 -8.48
N LYS A 158 -8.69 6.85 -7.30
CA LYS A 158 -10.03 6.39 -6.95
C LYS A 158 -10.73 7.44 -6.11
N ASP A 159 -11.96 7.82 -6.52
CA ASP A 159 -12.82 8.66 -5.72
C ASP A 159 -13.52 7.82 -4.67
N LEU A 160 -13.44 8.24 -3.41
CA LEU A 160 -14.04 7.51 -2.28
C LEU A 160 -15.35 8.10 -1.81
N CYS A 161 -15.58 9.40 -2.08
CA CYS A 161 -16.77 10.09 -1.63
C CYS A 161 -17.89 10.10 -2.65
N ARG A 162 -17.65 9.50 -3.81
CA ARG A 162 -18.60 9.47 -4.89
C ARG A 162 -19.61 8.35 -4.67
N LYS A 163 -20.88 8.69 -4.78
CA LYS A 163 -21.95 7.70 -4.64
C LYS A 163 -22.39 7.14 -5.98
#